data_7fcbefdff88e690c2cd9f5da011b4b53
#
_entry.id   7fcbefdff88e690c2cd9f5da011b4b53
#
_cell.length_a   1.000
_cell.length_b   1.000
_cell.length_c   1.000
_cell.angle_alpha   90.00
_cell.angle_beta   90.00
_cell.angle_gamma   90.00
#
_symmetry.space_group_name_H-M   'P 1'
#
loop_
_entity.id
_entity.type
_entity.pdbx_description
1 polymer ?
#
loop_
_entity_poly.entity_id
_entity_poly.type
_entity_poly.pdbx_seq_one_letter_code
_entity_poly.pdbx_strand_id
1 'polypeptide(L)'
;AIDRDPKTISRIVKGETAPKPETVWLICFELHLPPVISMKLLEVLGCPIKIFDSKQQWVYEALHVKYPEPLWAVREYLVPYGVEI
;
A
#
# COMPACT_ATOMS: atom_id res chain seq x y z
N ALA A 1 -9.29 11.23 -2.04
CA ALA A 1 -8.21 11.30 -3.01
C ALA A 1 -6.86 11.36 -2.33
N ILE A 2 -5.86 10.87 -2.99
CA ILE A 2 -4.51 10.90 -2.48
C ILE A 2 -3.87 12.24 -2.79
N ASP A 3 -3.31 12.89 -1.78
CA ASP A 3 -2.63 14.17 -1.95
C ASP A 3 -1.14 13.95 -2.14
N ARG A 4 -0.79 13.11 -3.11
CA ARG A 4 0.59 12.83 -3.46
C ARG A 4 0.94 13.53 -4.76
N ASP A 5 1.88 14.45 -4.70
CA ASP A 5 2.34 15.06 -5.93
C ASP A 5 3.33 14.14 -6.66
N PRO A 6 3.58 14.37 -7.97
CA PRO A 6 4.50 13.55 -8.72
C PRO A 6 5.93 13.55 -8.19
N LYS A 7 6.35 14.62 -7.52
CA LYS A 7 7.70 14.72 -6.95
C LYS A 7 7.88 13.74 -5.80
N THR A 8 6.87 13.60 -4.93
CA THR A 8 6.93 12.67 -3.81
C THR A 8 7.05 11.23 -4.30
N ILE A 9 6.23 10.86 -5.28
CA ILE A 9 6.28 9.52 -5.87
C ILE A 9 7.62 9.28 -6.53
N SER A 10 8.12 10.25 -7.28
CA SER A 10 9.41 10.16 -7.97
C SER A 10 10.56 9.93 -6.98
N ARG A 11 10.56 10.64 -5.85
CA ARG A 11 11.60 10.46 -4.81
C ARG A 11 11.58 9.06 -4.23
N ILE A 12 10.40 8.52 -3.97
CA ILE A 12 10.26 7.16 -3.44
C ILE A 12 10.84 6.16 -4.44
N VAL A 13 10.48 6.29 -5.71
CA VAL A 13 10.95 5.39 -6.76
C VAL A 13 12.47 5.46 -6.93
N LYS A 14 13.03 6.66 -6.81
CA LYS A 14 14.48 6.86 -6.93
C LYS A 14 15.26 6.48 -5.67
N GLY A 15 14.57 6.17 -4.58
CA GLY A 15 15.22 5.82 -3.33
C GLY A 15 15.79 7.00 -2.57
N GLU A 16 15.42 8.22 -2.90
CA GLU A 16 15.86 9.43 -2.22
C GLU A 16 15.21 9.59 -0.84
N THR A 17 14.04 8.99 -0.68
CA THR A 17 13.29 9.03 0.56
C THR A 17 12.88 7.60 0.92
N ALA A 18 13.17 7.16 2.14
CA ALA A 18 12.72 5.87 2.62
C ALA A 18 11.20 5.94 2.87
N PRO A 19 10.37 5.20 2.14
CA PRO A 19 8.93 5.26 2.31
C PRO A 19 8.50 4.52 3.56
N LYS A 20 7.45 5.02 4.20
CA LYS A 20 6.76 4.25 5.22
C LYS A 20 5.92 3.18 4.54
N PRO A 21 5.78 1.98 5.14
CA PRO A 21 4.96 0.94 4.54
C PRO A 21 3.55 1.42 4.20
N GLU A 22 2.94 2.20 5.07
CA GLU A 22 1.59 2.74 4.87
C GLU A 22 1.50 3.60 3.60
N THR A 23 2.54 4.37 3.31
CA THR A 23 2.59 5.19 2.10
C THR A 23 2.60 4.31 0.85
N VAL A 24 3.36 3.22 0.88
CA VAL A 24 3.44 2.30 -0.27
C VAL A 24 2.11 1.58 -0.47
N TRP A 25 1.46 1.15 0.62
CA TRP A 25 0.14 0.53 0.55
C TRP A 25 -0.87 1.49 -0.10
N LEU A 26 -0.85 2.76 0.33
CA LEU A 26 -1.73 3.77 -0.22
C LEU A 26 -1.53 3.93 -1.72
N ILE A 27 -0.28 3.98 -2.17
CA ILE A 27 0.04 4.08 -3.59
C ILE A 27 -0.48 2.86 -4.35
N CYS A 28 -0.28 1.66 -3.81
CA CYS A 28 -0.76 0.43 -4.45
C CYS A 28 -2.27 0.44 -4.64
N PHE A 29 -3.02 0.86 -3.63
CA PHE A 29 -4.47 0.93 -3.72
C PHE A 29 -4.94 2.05 -4.64
N GLU A 30 -4.31 3.20 -4.58
CA GLU A 30 -4.68 4.36 -5.40
C GLU A 30 -4.48 4.08 -6.89
N LEU A 31 -3.41 3.39 -7.23
CA LEU A 31 -3.10 3.03 -8.60
C LEU A 31 -3.74 1.72 -9.05
N HIS A 32 -4.48 1.06 -8.18
CA HIS A 32 -5.13 -0.22 -8.45
C HIS A 32 -4.16 -1.27 -8.97
N LEU A 33 -2.98 -1.36 -8.36
CA LEU A 33 -1.95 -2.29 -8.80
C LEU A 33 -2.35 -3.73 -8.49
N PRO A 34 -2.16 -4.67 -9.43
CA PRO A 34 -2.40 -6.09 -9.16
C PRO A 34 -1.52 -6.60 -8.01
N PRO A 35 -1.95 -7.65 -7.30
CA PRO A 35 -1.19 -8.16 -6.15
C PRO A 35 0.26 -8.48 -6.45
N VAL A 36 0.54 -9.07 -7.60
CA VAL A 36 1.90 -9.43 -8.00
C VAL A 36 2.79 -8.19 -8.08
N ILE A 37 2.26 -7.12 -8.67
CA ILE A 37 2.99 -5.86 -8.83
C ILE A 37 3.16 -5.18 -7.46
N SER A 38 2.10 -5.17 -6.65
CA SER A 38 2.16 -4.58 -5.31
C SER A 38 3.19 -5.28 -4.42
N MET A 39 3.20 -6.61 -4.42
CA MET A 39 4.17 -7.39 -3.65
C MET A 39 5.60 -7.10 -4.10
N LYS A 40 5.82 -7.04 -5.41
CA LYS A 40 7.13 -6.75 -5.97
C LYS A 40 7.60 -5.34 -5.61
N LEU A 41 6.69 -4.37 -5.68
CA LEU A 41 7.01 -2.99 -5.33
C LEU A 41 7.41 -2.88 -3.85
N LEU A 42 6.66 -3.51 -2.96
CA LEU A 42 6.97 -3.52 -1.53
C LEU A 42 8.34 -4.16 -1.26
N GLU A 43 8.64 -5.26 -1.94
CA GLU A 43 9.93 -5.93 -1.81
C GLU A 43 11.07 -5.03 -2.28
N VAL A 44 10.93 -4.41 -3.44
CA VAL A 44 11.95 -3.54 -4.03
C VAL A 44 12.21 -2.32 -3.15
N LEU A 45 11.16 -1.78 -2.51
CA LEU A 45 11.28 -0.63 -1.64
C LEU A 45 11.72 -0.98 -0.20
N GLY A 46 11.99 -2.26 0.06
CA GLY A 46 12.50 -2.69 1.36
C GLY A 46 11.46 -2.78 2.47
N CYS A 47 10.18 -2.83 2.12
CA CYS A 47 9.10 -2.96 3.10
C CYS A 47 8.13 -4.08 2.73
N PRO A 48 8.61 -5.34 2.61
CA PRO A 48 7.72 -6.45 2.28
C PRO A 48 6.68 -6.67 3.36
N ILE A 49 5.54 -7.24 2.97
CA ILE A 49 4.48 -7.55 3.92
C ILE A 49 4.96 -8.59 4.92
N LYS A 50 4.77 -8.28 6.20
CA LYS A 50 5.07 -9.21 7.29
C LYS A 50 3.79 -9.93 7.67
N ILE A 51 3.60 -11.14 7.16
CA ILE A 51 2.36 -11.89 7.38
C ILE A 51 2.16 -12.32 8.83
N PHE A 52 3.20 -12.23 9.66
CA PHE A 52 3.08 -12.51 11.10
C PHE A 52 2.51 -11.32 11.88
N ASP A 53 2.49 -10.12 11.29
CA ASP A 53 1.87 -8.96 11.87
C ASP A 53 0.38 -8.97 11.52
N SER A 54 -0.48 -8.95 12.53
CA SER A 54 -1.93 -9.06 12.30
C SER A 54 -2.49 -7.95 11.42
N LYS A 55 -1.97 -6.73 11.56
CA LYS A 55 -2.41 -5.61 10.72
C LYS A 55 -1.97 -5.79 9.27
N GLN A 56 -0.73 -6.24 9.07
CA GLN A 56 -0.20 -6.45 7.73
C GLN A 56 -0.86 -7.63 7.03
N GLN A 57 -1.33 -8.63 7.77
CA GLN A 57 -2.13 -9.70 7.19
C GLN A 57 -3.38 -9.17 6.51
N TRP A 58 -4.06 -8.20 7.14
CA TRP A 58 -5.25 -7.60 6.55
C TRP A 58 -4.91 -6.74 5.34
N VAL A 59 -3.77 -6.05 5.36
CA VAL A 59 -3.29 -5.31 4.19
C VAL A 59 -2.99 -6.27 3.05
N TYR A 60 -2.33 -7.38 3.34
CA TYR A 60 -2.04 -8.41 2.35
C TYR A 60 -3.32 -8.92 1.69
N GLU A 61 -4.33 -9.23 2.50
CA GLU A 61 -5.63 -9.67 2.00
C GLU A 61 -6.28 -8.60 1.12
N ALA A 62 -6.26 -7.35 1.59
CA ALA A 62 -6.83 -6.23 0.83
C ALA A 62 -6.12 -6.03 -0.51
N LEU A 63 -4.79 -6.17 -0.53
CA LEU A 63 -4.03 -6.06 -1.77
C LEU A 63 -4.41 -7.14 -2.80
N HIS A 64 -4.93 -8.28 -2.34
CA HIS A 64 -5.34 -9.37 -3.22
C HIS A 64 -6.80 -9.27 -3.66
N VAL A 65 -7.70 -8.81 -2.77
CA VAL A 65 -9.13 -8.85 -3.05
C VAL A 65 -9.78 -7.48 -3.20
N LYS A 66 -9.16 -6.44 -2.69
CA LYS A 66 -9.73 -5.09 -2.71
C LYS A 66 -8.96 -4.10 -3.59
N TYR A 67 -7.93 -4.53 -4.26
CA TYR A 67 -7.09 -3.61 -5.03
C TYR A 67 -7.85 -2.88 -6.16
N PRO A 68 -8.87 -3.45 -6.81
CA PRO A 68 -9.63 -2.72 -7.83
C PRO A 68 -10.71 -1.80 -7.24
N GLU A 69 -10.95 -1.87 -5.94
CA GLU A 69 -11.95 -1.04 -5.28
C GLU A 69 -11.44 0.39 -5.11
N PRO A 70 -12.34 1.38 -5.03
CA PRO A 70 -11.92 2.75 -4.72
C PRO A 70 -11.28 2.82 -3.33
N LEU A 71 -10.39 3.80 -3.15
CA LEU A 71 -9.61 3.92 -1.92
C LEU A 71 -10.49 4.00 -0.66
N TRP A 72 -11.62 4.70 -0.74
CA TRP A 72 -12.52 4.81 0.43
C TRP A 72 -13.06 3.45 0.86
N ALA A 73 -13.33 2.56 -0.09
CA ALA A 73 -13.82 1.21 0.21
C ALA A 73 -12.73 0.37 0.87
N VAL A 74 -11.48 0.51 0.42
CA VAL A 74 -10.33 -0.17 1.01
C VAL A 74 -10.13 0.31 2.45
N ARG A 75 -10.22 1.61 2.68
CA ARG A 75 -10.11 2.19 4.02
C ARG A 75 -11.19 1.65 4.95
N GLU A 76 -12.43 1.59 4.51
CA GLU A 76 -13.52 1.02 5.30
C GLU A 76 -13.26 -0.45 5.64
N TYR A 77 -12.71 -1.20 4.71
CA TYR A 77 -12.37 -2.60 4.93
C TYR A 77 -11.30 -2.76 6.01
N LEU A 78 -10.32 -1.86 6.05
CA LEU A 78 -9.16 -1.96 6.94
C LEU A 78 -9.37 -1.31 8.31
N VAL A 79 -10.28 -0.35 8.43
CA VAL A 79 -10.51 0.37 9.69
C VAL A 79 -10.83 -0.57 10.86
N PRO A 80 -11.72 -1.58 10.73
CA PRO A 80 -12.03 -2.49 11.84
C PRO A 80 -10.82 -3.26 12.37
N TYR A 81 -9.76 -3.37 11.57
CA TYR A 81 -8.56 -4.10 11.93
C TYR A 81 -7.43 -3.18 12.43
N GLY A 82 -7.74 -1.90 12.60
CA GLY A 82 -6.79 -0.93 13.11
C GLY A 82 -5.73 -0.49 12.10
N VAL A 83 -6.00 -0.66 10.82
CA VAL A 83 -5.09 -0.23 9.76
C VAL A 83 -5.52 1.12 9.23
N GLU A 84 -4.62 2.09 9.27
CA GLU A 84 -4.85 3.43 8.74
C GLU A 84 -3.89 3.70 7.56
N ILE A 85 -4.46 4.10 6.45
CA ILE A 85 -3.68 4.47 5.27
C ILE A 85 -4.14 5.77 4.65
#